data_18aed6b3ca66d78b6a6d45e2ab3e98e0
#
_entry.id   18aed6b3ca66d78b6a6d45e2ab3e98e0
#
_cell.length_a   1.000
_cell.length_b   1.000
_cell.length_c   1.000
_cell.angle_alpha   90.00
_cell.angle_beta   90.00
_cell.angle_gamma   90.00
#
_symmetry.space_group_name_H-M   'P 1'
#
loop_
_entity.id
_entity.type
_entity.pdbx_description
1 polymer ?
#
loop_
_entity_poly.entity_id
_entity_poly.type
_entity_poly.pdbx_seq_one_letter_code
_entity_poly.pdbx_strand_id
1 'polypeptide(L)'
;HNSGALEDLYAAHGPNGDNTVMVLMIEGDGTTNNDDLHGLTSESQGDWTAGTLYPIIDDAGIADDYQITYFPTVFKICPNRVVTEVGQLETAELYAECQACLGLAETGTNVSLITYTGALTACQDGTLDIPVKIQNRGTDALTTCDLEVRENGTAIANTTWTGNLATYALGTVTFQDVAFADPSALTVHMTTPDADASDDVLTPGIQSFPNAQANITFNLTTDWYCSETTWRLKNMAEFWSIGGSSESARDASTVAWMECTCTTQRACGT
;
A
#
# COMPACT_ATOMS: atom_id res chain seq x y z
N HIS A 1 1.36 -0.98 29.99
CA HIS A 1 0.95 -0.75 31.37
C HIS A 1 2.14 -0.47 32.29
N ASN A 2 3.13 -1.34 32.35
CA ASN A 2 4.30 -1.12 33.23
C ASN A 2 5.13 0.12 32.92
N SER A 3 5.12 0.64 31.71
CA SER A 3 5.82 1.88 31.31
C SER A 3 5.00 3.15 31.61
N GLY A 4 3.69 3.03 31.81
CA GLY A 4 2.77 4.17 31.97
C GLY A 4 2.49 4.93 30.68
N ALA A 5 3.02 4.50 29.53
CA ALA A 5 2.94 5.25 28.28
C ALA A 5 1.51 5.53 27.80
N LEU A 6 0.60 4.57 27.95
CA LEU A 6 -0.82 4.72 27.59
C LEU A 6 -1.59 5.56 28.61
N GLU A 7 -1.26 5.47 29.89
CA GLU A 7 -1.79 6.30 30.96
C GLU A 7 -1.42 7.78 30.75
N ASP A 8 -0.16 8.05 30.45
CA ASP A 8 0.32 9.39 30.17
C ASP A 8 -0.30 9.95 28.87
N LEU A 9 -0.44 9.11 27.84
CA LEU A 9 -1.11 9.47 26.59
C LEU A 9 -2.57 9.88 26.87
N TYR A 10 -3.30 9.04 27.64
CA TYR A 10 -4.71 9.31 27.96
C TYR A 10 -4.88 10.52 28.87
N ALA A 11 -3.96 10.73 29.84
CA ALA A 11 -4.00 11.90 30.70
C ALA A 11 -3.77 13.20 29.94
N ALA A 12 -2.83 13.22 28.99
CA ALA A 12 -2.50 14.41 28.21
C ALA A 12 -3.48 14.68 27.07
N HIS A 13 -3.92 13.62 26.38
CA HIS A 13 -4.61 13.73 25.09
C HIS A 13 -6.01 13.09 25.10
N GLY A 14 -6.42 12.44 26.17
CA GLY A 14 -7.74 11.87 26.35
C GLY A 14 -8.83 12.91 26.66
N PRO A 15 -10.05 12.48 27.03
CA PRO A 15 -11.22 13.37 27.24
C PRO A 15 -11.02 14.46 28.30
N ASN A 16 -10.11 14.26 29.27
CA ASN A 16 -9.79 15.23 30.30
C ASN A 16 -8.53 16.09 29.95
N GLY A 17 -7.83 15.78 28.87
CA GLY A 17 -6.72 16.54 28.32
C GLY A 17 -7.16 17.41 27.14
N ASP A 18 -6.46 17.34 26.02
CA ASP A 18 -6.82 18.09 24.79
C ASP A 18 -7.92 17.40 23.95
N ASN A 19 -8.39 16.22 24.36
CA ASN A 19 -9.47 15.45 23.75
C ASN A 19 -9.20 15.05 22.27
N THR A 20 -7.97 14.75 21.94
CA THR A 20 -7.56 14.34 20.59
C THR A 20 -7.36 12.84 20.44
N VAL A 21 -7.22 12.09 21.56
CA VAL A 21 -7.00 10.64 21.57
C VAL A 21 -7.95 9.95 22.56
N MET A 22 -8.48 8.79 22.17
CA MET A 22 -9.14 7.87 23.08
C MET A 22 -8.27 6.60 23.21
N VAL A 23 -7.96 6.23 24.44
CA VAL A 23 -7.30 4.94 24.75
C VAL A 23 -8.34 3.98 25.30
N LEU A 24 -8.31 2.74 24.84
CA LEU A 24 -9.14 1.63 25.33
C LEU A 24 -8.23 0.43 25.60
N MET A 25 -8.38 -0.22 26.72
CA MET A 25 -7.80 -1.55 26.97
C MET A 25 -8.86 -2.60 26.68
N ILE A 26 -8.48 -3.63 25.94
CA ILE A 26 -9.33 -4.78 25.68
C ILE A 26 -8.63 -5.99 26.28
N GLU A 27 -9.28 -6.63 27.22
CA GLU A 27 -8.89 -7.94 27.70
C GLU A 27 -9.44 -8.96 26.71
N GLY A 28 -8.53 -9.47 25.87
CA GLY A 28 -8.85 -10.33 24.74
C GLY A 28 -8.51 -11.80 24.97
N ASP A 29 -8.01 -12.18 26.15
CA ASP A 29 -7.73 -13.57 26.50
C ASP A 29 -8.96 -14.23 27.13
N GLY A 30 -9.63 -15.11 26.38
CA GLY A 30 -10.82 -15.81 26.88
C GLY A 30 -10.57 -16.75 28.05
N THR A 31 -9.33 -16.90 28.50
CA THR A 31 -9.00 -17.68 29.73
C THR A 31 -8.90 -16.81 30.97
N THR A 32 -8.82 -15.48 30.84
CA THR A 32 -8.84 -14.52 31.94
C THR A 32 -10.27 -14.11 32.29
N ASN A 33 -10.45 -13.67 33.52
CA ASN A 33 -11.73 -13.22 34.05
C ASN A 33 -11.54 -11.94 34.89
N ASN A 34 -12.65 -11.38 35.37
CA ASN A 34 -12.62 -10.14 36.14
C ASN A 34 -11.77 -10.21 37.43
N ASP A 35 -11.67 -11.38 38.08
CA ASP A 35 -10.82 -11.54 39.27
C ASP A 35 -9.33 -11.51 38.89
N ASP A 36 -8.97 -12.03 37.70
CA ASP A 36 -7.63 -11.93 37.15
C ASP A 36 -7.26 -10.48 36.80
N LEU A 37 -8.18 -9.71 36.25
CA LEU A 37 -7.98 -8.28 35.98
C LEU A 37 -7.69 -7.47 37.23
N HIS A 38 -8.34 -7.85 38.38
CA HIS A 38 -8.13 -7.20 39.68
C HIS A 38 -6.97 -7.80 40.49
N GLY A 39 -6.21 -8.72 39.93
CA GLY A 39 -5.07 -9.34 40.65
C GLY A 39 -5.49 -10.24 41.82
N LEU A 40 -6.72 -10.75 41.82
CA LEU A 40 -7.28 -11.53 42.95
C LEU A 40 -6.98 -13.03 42.84
N THR A 41 -6.46 -13.50 41.72
CA THR A 41 -6.10 -14.89 41.48
C THR A 41 -4.59 -15.11 41.52
N SER A 42 -4.16 -16.36 41.69
CA SER A 42 -2.72 -16.71 41.60
C SER A 42 -2.16 -16.71 40.18
N GLU A 43 -3.02 -16.71 39.18
CA GLU A 43 -2.67 -16.70 37.75
C GLU A 43 -2.46 -15.27 37.24
N SER A 44 -3.01 -14.26 37.92
CA SER A 44 -2.86 -12.88 37.56
C SER A 44 -1.44 -12.34 37.83
N GLN A 45 -0.93 -11.50 36.92
CA GLN A 45 0.36 -10.82 37.07
C GLN A 45 0.26 -9.50 37.86
N GLY A 46 -0.91 -9.18 38.41
CA GLY A 46 -1.17 -8.00 39.19
C GLY A 46 -2.55 -7.40 38.97
N ASP A 47 -2.84 -6.29 39.64
CA ASP A 47 -4.07 -5.51 39.43
C ASP A 47 -3.91 -4.58 38.22
N TRP A 48 -4.51 -4.98 37.12
CA TRP A 48 -4.46 -4.21 35.85
C TRP A 48 -5.39 -3.00 35.85
N THR A 49 -6.31 -2.94 36.83
CA THR A 49 -7.24 -1.82 36.97
C THR A 49 -6.65 -0.69 37.82
N ALA A 50 -5.66 -1.01 38.64
CA ALA A 50 -5.03 -0.04 39.55
C ALA A 50 -4.19 0.99 38.76
N GLY A 51 -4.62 2.25 38.81
CA GLY A 51 -3.95 3.36 38.12
C GLY A 51 -4.30 3.50 36.65
N THR A 52 -5.08 2.62 36.07
CA THR A 52 -5.56 2.72 34.69
C THR A 52 -6.64 3.80 34.60
N LEU A 53 -6.39 4.81 33.77
CA LEU A 53 -7.27 5.97 33.62
C LEU A 53 -8.29 5.81 32.48
N TYR A 54 -8.07 4.88 31.57
CA TYR A 54 -8.90 4.64 30.39
C TYR A 54 -9.83 3.43 30.59
N PRO A 55 -10.90 3.32 29.81
CA PRO A 55 -11.83 2.19 29.89
C PRO A 55 -11.17 0.84 29.61
N ILE A 56 -11.56 -0.18 30.34
CA ILE A 56 -11.20 -1.57 30.14
C ILE A 56 -12.45 -2.33 29.67
N ILE A 57 -12.33 -3.09 28.59
CA ILE A 57 -13.37 -3.90 27.98
C ILE A 57 -12.90 -5.36 28.03
N ASP A 58 -13.70 -6.24 28.62
CA ASP A 58 -13.46 -7.68 28.64
C ASP A 58 -14.26 -8.33 27.52
N ASP A 59 -13.58 -8.63 26.41
CA ASP A 59 -14.18 -9.24 25.22
C ASP A 59 -13.13 -9.98 24.38
N ALA A 60 -13.05 -11.29 24.59
CA ALA A 60 -12.16 -12.18 23.84
C ALA A 60 -12.49 -12.24 22.33
N GLY A 61 -13.75 -11.96 21.93
CA GLY A 61 -14.16 -11.97 20.53
C GLY A 61 -13.45 -10.89 19.70
N ILE A 62 -13.08 -9.77 20.31
CA ILE A 62 -12.33 -8.71 19.63
C ILE A 62 -10.92 -9.20 19.23
N ALA A 63 -10.26 -10.00 20.06
CA ALA A 63 -8.96 -10.57 19.71
C ALA A 63 -9.04 -11.48 18.48
N ASP A 64 -10.10 -12.28 18.37
CA ASP A 64 -10.34 -13.14 17.22
C ASP A 64 -10.63 -12.32 15.95
N ASP A 65 -11.47 -11.29 16.04
CA ASP A 65 -11.84 -10.41 14.93
C ASP A 65 -10.63 -9.68 14.35
N TYR A 66 -9.68 -9.28 15.19
CA TYR A 66 -8.44 -8.61 14.78
C TYR A 66 -7.28 -9.58 14.53
N GLN A 67 -7.51 -10.88 14.64
CA GLN A 67 -6.51 -11.95 14.44
C GLN A 67 -5.26 -11.77 15.33
N ILE A 68 -5.45 -11.35 16.58
CA ILE A 68 -4.37 -11.11 17.52
C ILE A 68 -3.77 -12.45 17.95
N THR A 69 -2.47 -12.62 17.77
CA THR A 69 -1.76 -13.87 18.05
C THR A 69 -0.87 -13.81 19.29
N TYR A 70 -0.70 -12.63 19.87
CA TYR A 70 0.10 -12.42 21.08
C TYR A 70 -0.35 -11.17 21.84
N PHE A 71 -0.12 -11.16 23.16
CA PHE A 71 -0.42 -10.05 24.05
C PHE A 71 0.83 -9.60 24.81
N PRO A 72 0.95 -8.30 25.12
CA PRO A 72 0.08 -7.21 24.71
C PRO A 72 0.40 -6.71 23.29
N THR A 73 -0.64 -6.38 22.54
CA THR A 73 -0.53 -5.75 21.22
C THR A 73 -1.22 -4.39 21.22
N VAL A 74 -0.62 -3.37 20.63
CA VAL A 74 -1.17 -2.02 20.56
C VAL A 74 -1.52 -1.66 19.13
N PHE A 75 -2.77 -1.27 18.92
CA PHE A 75 -3.29 -0.82 17.64
C PHE A 75 -3.67 0.65 17.70
N LYS A 76 -3.37 1.35 16.60
CA LYS A 76 -3.91 2.67 16.29
C LYS A 76 -5.12 2.51 15.38
N ILE A 77 -6.22 3.19 15.70
CA ILE A 77 -7.41 3.29 14.87
C ILE A 77 -7.63 4.75 14.51
N CYS A 78 -7.40 5.09 13.26
CA CYS A 78 -7.58 6.44 12.77
C CYS A 78 -9.06 6.77 12.49
N PRO A 79 -9.47 8.06 12.41
CA PRO A 79 -10.85 8.46 12.07
C PRO A 79 -11.37 7.87 10.77
N ASN A 80 -10.51 7.63 9.79
CA ASN A 80 -10.81 6.94 8.53
C ASN A 80 -11.00 5.42 8.68
N ARG A 81 -11.01 4.89 9.94
CA ARG A 81 -11.15 3.47 10.28
C ARG A 81 -10.01 2.57 9.83
N VAL A 82 -8.88 3.14 9.43
CA VAL A 82 -7.67 2.34 9.18
C VAL A 82 -7.09 1.93 10.51
N VAL A 83 -6.89 0.63 10.67
CA VAL A 83 -6.29 0.00 11.85
C VAL A 83 -4.84 -0.37 11.52
N THR A 84 -3.92 0.00 12.40
CA THR A 84 -2.50 -0.32 12.22
C THR A 84 -1.92 -0.76 13.55
N GLU A 85 -1.23 -1.90 13.57
CA GLU A 85 -0.43 -2.30 14.72
C GLU A 85 0.77 -1.37 14.85
N VAL A 86 0.93 -0.73 16.00
CA VAL A 86 2.02 0.21 16.27
C VAL A 86 3.04 -0.33 17.28
N GLY A 87 2.70 -1.44 17.93
CA GLY A 87 3.56 -2.04 18.97
C GLY A 87 3.64 -1.23 20.25
N GLN A 88 4.58 -1.60 21.10
CA GLN A 88 4.79 -0.97 22.41
C GLN A 88 5.76 0.19 22.28
N LEU A 89 5.24 1.39 22.07
CA LEU A 89 5.98 2.64 21.91
C LEU A 89 5.88 3.49 23.18
N GLU A 90 6.78 4.46 23.32
CA GLU A 90 6.70 5.48 24.35
C GLU A 90 5.60 6.51 24.06
N THR A 91 5.14 7.26 25.07
CA THR A 91 4.02 8.21 24.99
C THR A 91 4.14 9.18 23.81
N ALA A 92 5.31 9.77 23.59
CA ALA A 92 5.53 10.75 22.51
C ALA A 92 5.44 10.10 21.12
N GLU A 93 5.90 8.86 20.97
CA GLU A 93 5.86 8.10 19.72
C GLU A 93 4.41 7.67 19.42
N LEU A 94 3.67 7.18 20.44
CA LEU A 94 2.25 6.85 20.31
C LEU A 94 1.43 8.07 19.88
N TYR A 95 1.71 9.23 20.47
CA TYR A 95 1.03 10.47 20.09
C TYR A 95 1.36 10.90 18.65
N ALA A 96 2.62 10.79 18.24
CA ALA A 96 3.03 11.07 16.86
C ALA A 96 2.33 10.14 15.86
N GLU A 97 2.15 8.87 16.21
CA GLU A 97 1.35 7.93 15.42
C GLU A 97 -0.12 8.37 15.30
N CYS A 98 -0.73 8.86 16.38
CA CYS A 98 -2.09 9.40 16.34
C CYS A 98 -2.19 10.67 15.48
N GLN A 99 -1.20 11.56 15.57
CA GLN A 99 -1.16 12.78 14.76
C GLN A 99 -0.94 12.50 13.26
N ALA A 100 -0.34 11.37 12.91
CA ALA A 100 -0.18 10.93 11.52
C ALA A 100 -1.49 10.40 10.91
N CYS A 101 -2.57 10.27 11.69
CA CYS A 101 -3.88 9.90 11.19
C CYS A 101 -4.45 10.97 10.26
N LEU A 102 -5.17 10.52 9.25
CA LEU A 102 -6.03 11.41 8.47
C LEU A 102 -7.11 12.03 9.36
N GLY A 103 -7.41 13.30 9.12
CA GLY A 103 -8.41 14.06 9.88
C GLY A 103 -9.82 13.49 9.81
N LEU A 104 -10.75 14.14 10.49
CA LEU A 104 -12.17 13.84 10.41
C LEU A 104 -12.69 14.08 8.98
N ALA A 105 -13.81 13.41 8.65
CA ALA A 105 -14.45 13.58 7.36
C ALA A 105 -14.88 15.05 7.15
N GLU A 106 -14.63 15.55 5.95
CA GLU A 106 -15.03 16.88 5.53
C GLU A 106 -16.55 16.97 5.34
N THR A 107 -17.13 18.13 5.63
CA THR A 107 -18.57 18.32 5.41
C THR A 107 -18.89 18.35 3.91
N GLY A 108 -19.86 17.54 3.50
CA GLY A 108 -20.22 17.37 2.10
C GLY A 108 -19.50 16.22 1.41
N THR A 109 -19.19 16.38 0.14
CA THR A 109 -18.41 15.39 -0.64
C THR A 109 -16.93 15.68 -0.59
N ASN A 110 -16.12 14.65 -0.37
CA ASN A 110 -14.67 14.69 -0.51
C ASN A 110 -14.17 13.32 -0.94
N VAL A 111 -13.33 13.26 -1.96
CA VAL A 111 -12.80 12.02 -2.55
C VAL A 111 -11.29 12.06 -2.55
N SER A 112 -10.67 11.23 -1.75
CA SER A 112 -9.22 11.11 -1.71
C SER A 112 -8.72 10.03 -2.65
N LEU A 113 -7.68 10.33 -3.44
CA LEU A 113 -6.92 9.37 -4.22
C LEU A 113 -5.89 8.68 -3.32
N ILE A 114 -6.11 7.40 -2.99
CA ILE A 114 -5.34 6.71 -1.93
C ILE A 114 -4.06 6.08 -2.47
N THR A 115 -4.18 5.24 -3.51
CA THR A 115 -3.03 4.52 -4.05
C THR A 115 -3.31 3.95 -5.43
N TYR A 116 -2.26 3.83 -6.22
CA TYR A 116 -2.22 3.03 -7.43
C TYR A 116 -1.97 1.56 -7.08
N THR A 117 -2.69 0.66 -7.72
CA THR A 117 -2.59 -0.80 -7.44
C THR A 117 -2.19 -1.63 -8.67
N GLY A 118 -1.75 -0.98 -9.74
CA GLY A 118 -1.31 -1.62 -10.97
C GLY A 118 0.17 -1.96 -11.02
N ALA A 119 0.68 -2.18 -12.23
CA ALA A 119 2.08 -2.52 -12.47
C ALA A 119 3.02 -1.35 -12.14
N LEU A 120 4.07 -1.60 -11.36
CA LEU A 120 5.06 -0.58 -10.96
C LEU A 120 6.15 -0.36 -12.01
N THR A 121 6.11 -1.08 -13.12
CA THR A 121 7.08 -0.98 -14.21
C THR A 121 6.35 -1.05 -15.55
N ALA A 122 6.76 -0.22 -16.51
CA ALA A 122 6.25 -0.27 -17.88
C ALA A 122 7.29 0.22 -18.89
N CYS A 123 7.12 -0.19 -20.15
CA CYS A 123 7.91 0.36 -21.25
C CYS A 123 7.32 1.67 -21.75
N GLN A 124 8.17 2.54 -22.33
CA GLN A 124 7.74 3.73 -23.06
C GLN A 124 6.87 3.36 -24.27
N ASP A 125 6.06 4.32 -24.73
CA ASP A 125 5.16 4.15 -25.89
C ASP A 125 4.24 2.92 -25.76
N GLY A 126 3.74 2.64 -24.55
CA GLY A 126 2.93 1.49 -24.22
C GLY A 126 1.49 1.83 -23.84
N THR A 127 0.78 0.79 -23.35
CA THR A 127 -0.54 0.92 -22.75
C THR A 127 -0.59 0.17 -21.42
N LEU A 128 -1.33 0.69 -20.44
CA LEU A 128 -1.59 0.03 -19.16
C LEU A 128 -3.00 0.31 -18.69
N ASP A 129 -3.54 -0.64 -17.92
CA ASP A 129 -4.65 -0.34 -17.04
C ASP A 129 -4.13 0.43 -15.81
N ILE A 130 -4.83 1.49 -15.44
CA ILE A 130 -4.47 2.34 -14.30
C ILE A 130 -5.53 2.17 -13.21
N PRO A 131 -5.42 1.13 -12.36
CA PRO A 131 -6.31 0.93 -11.23
C PRO A 131 -5.89 1.81 -10.05
N VAL A 132 -6.83 2.60 -9.54
CA VAL A 132 -6.64 3.53 -8.42
C VAL A 132 -7.66 3.24 -7.35
N LYS A 133 -7.22 3.18 -6.09
CA LYS A 133 -8.12 3.18 -4.94
C LYS A 133 -8.50 4.59 -4.57
N ILE A 134 -9.79 4.82 -4.41
CA ILE A 134 -10.39 6.06 -3.92
C ILE A 134 -11.02 5.81 -2.55
N GLN A 135 -11.13 6.85 -1.74
CA GLN A 135 -11.84 6.82 -0.47
C GLN A 135 -12.79 8.01 -0.39
N ASN A 136 -14.02 7.76 0.03
CA ASN A 136 -14.90 8.86 0.40
C ASN A 136 -14.49 9.42 1.77
N ARG A 137 -13.97 10.62 1.80
CA ARG A 137 -13.59 11.36 3.02
C ARG A 137 -14.58 12.45 3.42
N GLY A 138 -15.65 12.61 2.63
CA GLY A 138 -16.76 13.47 2.95
C GLY A 138 -17.78 12.82 3.89
N THR A 139 -18.62 13.65 4.50
CA THR A 139 -19.77 13.20 5.32
C THR A 139 -20.92 12.68 4.48
N ASP A 140 -21.02 13.11 3.22
CA ASP A 140 -22.07 12.67 2.30
C ASP A 140 -21.63 11.41 1.56
N ALA A 141 -22.58 10.52 1.24
CA ALA A 141 -22.28 9.34 0.44
C ALA A 141 -21.81 9.74 -0.98
N LEU A 142 -20.67 9.22 -1.41
CA LEU A 142 -20.15 9.44 -2.74
C LEU A 142 -20.90 8.54 -3.74
N THR A 143 -21.54 9.14 -4.72
CA THR A 143 -22.29 8.41 -5.76
C THR A 143 -21.64 8.48 -7.13
N THR A 144 -20.85 9.51 -7.40
CA THR A 144 -20.13 9.69 -8.65
C THR A 144 -18.94 10.62 -8.47
N CYS A 145 -17.88 10.40 -9.23
CA CYS A 145 -16.77 11.34 -9.39
C CYS A 145 -16.07 11.13 -10.73
N ASP A 146 -15.53 12.21 -11.28
CA ASP A 146 -14.80 12.23 -12.54
C ASP A 146 -13.28 12.28 -12.26
N LEU A 147 -12.54 11.46 -13.00
CA LEU A 147 -11.10 11.38 -12.88
C LEU A 147 -10.45 11.42 -14.26
N GLU A 148 -9.22 11.89 -14.31
CA GLU A 148 -8.40 11.85 -15.51
C GLU A 148 -6.97 11.40 -15.21
N VAL A 149 -6.34 10.76 -16.20
CA VAL A 149 -4.90 10.51 -16.23
C VAL A 149 -4.25 11.59 -17.08
N ARG A 150 -3.20 12.17 -16.55
CA ARG A 150 -2.37 13.15 -17.26
C ARG A 150 -0.97 12.61 -17.46
N GLU A 151 -0.39 12.93 -18.62
CA GLU A 151 1.03 12.77 -18.90
C GLU A 151 1.67 14.16 -19.08
N ASN A 152 2.70 14.48 -18.29
CA ASN A 152 3.33 15.81 -18.31
C ASN A 152 2.31 16.96 -18.17
N GLY A 153 1.25 16.75 -17.36
CA GLY A 153 0.17 17.72 -17.14
C GLY A 153 -0.92 17.77 -18.22
N THR A 154 -0.78 17.01 -19.31
CA THR A 154 -1.79 16.92 -20.38
C THR A 154 -2.70 15.71 -20.15
N ALA A 155 -4.02 15.90 -20.13
CA ALA A 155 -4.98 14.82 -20.00
C ALA A 155 -4.91 13.88 -21.21
N ILE A 156 -4.75 12.58 -20.97
CA ILE A 156 -4.67 11.53 -21.98
C ILE A 156 -5.78 10.49 -21.85
N ALA A 157 -6.41 10.37 -20.69
CA ALA A 157 -7.56 9.50 -20.46
C ALA A 157 -8.47 10.12 -19.39
N ASN A 158 -9.76 9.81 -19.46
CA ASN A 158 -10.73 10.19 -18.44
C ASN A 158 -11.69 9.03 -18.16
N THR A 159 -12.28 9.04 -16.97
CA THR A 159 -13.33 8.09 -16.57
C THR A 159 -14.21 8.69 -15.50
N THR A 160 -15.45 8.21 -15.43
CA THR A 160 -16.39 8.54 -14.36
C THR A 160 -16.61 7.30 -13.50
N TRP A 161 -16.32 7.42 -12.22
CA TRP A 161 -16.72 6.39 -11.25
C TRP A 161 -18.15 6.62 -10.81
N THR A 162 -18.93 5.55 -10.69
CA THR A 162 -20.28 5.56 -10.15
C THR A 162 -20.46 4.44 -9.14
N GLY A 163 -21.18 4.71 -8.05
CA GLY A 163 -21.39 3.73 -7.00
C GLY A 163 -22.14 4.31 -5.81
N ASN A 164 -21.85 3.81 -4.62
CA ASN A 164 -22.34 4.35 -3.36
C ASN A 164 -21.33 4.05 -2.25
N LEU A 165 -20.44 4.98 -1.97
CA LEU A 165 -19.46 4.85 -0.90
C LEU A 165 -19.90 5.70 0.31
N ALA A 166 -20.15 5.05 1.42
CA ALA A 166 -20.32 5.73 2.70
C ALA A 166 -19.01 6.41 3.13
N THR A 167 -19.08 7.32 4.10
CA THR A 167 -17.91 7.95 4.72
C THR A 167 -16.85 6.93 5.06
N TYR A 168 -15.61 7.18 4.66
CA TYR A 168 -14.40 6.35 4.77
C TYR A 168 -14.43 5.02 3.98
N ALA A 169 -15.51 4.70 3.28
CA ALA A 169 -15.52 3.52 2.42
C ALA A 169 -14.58 3.69 1.23
N LEU A 170 -13.95 2.57 0.86
CA LEU A 170 -13.02 2.49 -0.26
C LEU A 170 -13.71 2.00 -1.53
N GLY A 171 -13.31 2.55 -2.67
CA GLY A 171 -13.69 2.09 -3.99
C GLY A 171 -12.47 1.89 -4.88
N THR A 172 -12.68 1.31 -6.05
CA THR A 172 -11.64 1.20 -7.08
C THR A 172 -12.16 1.78 -8.39
N VAL A 173 -11.32 2.58 -9.02
CA VAL A 173 -11.51 3.10 -10.38
C VAL A 173 -10.42 2.51 -11.24
N THR A 174 -10.75 2.06 -12.44
CA THR A 174 -9.75 1.56 -13.38
C THR A 174 -9.90 2.27 -14.72
N PHE A 175 -8.88 2.97 -15.16
CA PHE A 175 -8.76 3.42 -16.53
C PHE A 175 -8.23 2.25 -17.35
N GLN A 176 -8.94 1.88 -18.40
CA GLN A 176 -8.60 0.75 -19.26
C GLN A 176 -7.72 1.23 -20.42
N ASP A 177 -6.69 0.43 -20.78
CA ASP A 177 -5.88 0.61 -21.98
C ASP A 177 -5.34 2.04 -22.16
N VAL A 178 -4.87 2.68 -21.09
CA VAL A 178 -4.32 4.04 -21.16
C VAL A 178 -3.02 4.03 -21.96
N ALA A 179 -3.01 4.71 -23.10
CA ALA A 179 -1.82 4.88 -23.93
C ALA A 179 -0.98 6.07 -23.44
N PHE A 180 0.33 5.90 -23.36
CA PHE A 180 1.29 6.91 -22.89
C PHE A 180 2.61 6.82 -23.67
N ALA A 181 3.37 7.89 -23.67
CA ALA A 181 4.75 7.89 -24.15
C ALA A 181 5.74 7.52 -23.03
N ASP A 182 5.57 8.09 -21.84
CA ASP A 182 6.42 7.82 -20.67
C ASP A 182 5.58 7.53 -19.41
N PRO A 183 5.54 6.28 -18.93
CA PRO A 183 4.74 5.92 -17.76
C PRO A 183 5.20 6.59 -16.46
N SER A 184 6.46 7.03 -16.36
CA SER A 184 6.97 7.73 -15.18
C SER A 184 6.43 9.16 -15.03
N ALA A 185 5.87 9.72 -16.11
CA ALA A 185 5.30 11.06 -16.16
C ALA A 185 3.77 11.07 -15.89
N LEU A 186 3.19 9.92 -15.56
CA LEU A 186 1.76 9.79 -15.31
C LEU A 186 1.35 10.31 -13.94
N THR A 187 0.24 11.04 -13.92
CA THR A 187 -0.47 11.45 -12.71
C THR A 187 -1.97 11.21 -12.88
N VAL A 188 -2.65 10.86 -11.80
CA VAL A 188 -4.11 10.73 -11.76
C VAL A 188 -4.66 11.91 -11.01
N HIS A 189 -5.72 12.50 -11.52
CA HIS A 189 -6.36 13.69 -10.98
C HIS A 189 -7.85 13.45 -10.76
N MET A 190 -8.37 13.86 -9.61
CA MET A 190 -9.78 14.12 -9.42
C MET A 190 -10.13 15.40 -10.13
N THR A 191 -11.24 15.41 -10.86
CA THR A 191 -11.72 16.60 -11.59
C THR A 191 -13.07 17.10 -11.10
N THR A 192 -13.81 16.29 -10.36
CA THR A 192 -15.01 16.74 -9.64
C THR A 192 -14.59 17.62 -8.47
N PRO A 193 -15.00 18.89 -8.41
CA PRO A 193 -14.67 19.75 -7.27
C PRO A 193 -15.27 19.19 -5.97
N ASP A 194 -14.46 19.16 -4.93
CA ASP A 194 -14.87 18.71 -3.60
C ASP A 194 -14.30 19.60 -2.47
N ALA A 195 -14.29 19.09 -1.22
CA ALA A 195 -13.97 19.92 -0.06
C ALA A 195 -12.45 20.10 0.15
N ASP A 196 -11.60 19.16 -0.33
CA ASP A 196 -10.15 19.20 -0.13
C ASP A 196 -9.38 18.85 -1.40
N ALA A 197 -8.96 19.85 -2.14
CA ALA A 197 -8.18 19.67 -3.35
C ALA A 197 -6.72 19.17 -3.11
N SER A 198 -6.29 19.01 -1.87
CA SER A 198 -4.91 18.58 -1.56
C SER A 198 -4.70 17.08 -1.77
N ASP A 199 -5.78 16.29 -1.77
CA ASP A 199 -5.76 14.84 -1.98
C ASP A 199 -6.32 14.40 -3.35
N ASP A 200 -6.52 15.36 -4.26
CA ASP A 200 -7.01 15.18 -5.61
C ASP A 200 -5.98 14.69 -6.62
N VAL A 201 -4.71 14.54 -6.24
CA VAL A 201 -3.64 14.16 -7.15
C VAL A 201 -2.85 12.97 -6.62
N LEU A 202 -2.71 11.96 -7.46
CA LEU A 202 -1.92 10.77 -7.18
C LEU A 202 -0.86 10.55 -8.27
N THR A 203 0.39 10.31 -7.86
CA THR A 203 1.45 9.88 -8.75
C THR A 203 1.63 8.37 -8.62
N PRO A 204 1.37 7.57 -9.66
CA PRO A 204 1.49 6.11 -9.62
C PRO A 204 2.90 5.61 -9.31
N GLY A 205 3.94 6.38 -9.64
CA GLY A 205 5.33 6.00 -9.39
C GLY A 205 5.83 4.86 -10.28
N ILE A 206 5.31 4.75 -11.50
CA ILE A 206 5.66 3.68 -12.44
C ILE A 206 7.07 3.91 -12.96
N GLN A 207 7.94 2.92 -12.80
CA GLN A 207 9.28 2.96 -13.36
C GLN A 207 9.22 2.77 -14.88
N SER A 208 9.79 3.72 -15.62
CA SER A 208 9.84 3.74 -17.07
C SER A 208 11.07 2.99 -17.61
N PHE A 209 10.87 2.16 -18.59
CA PHE A 209 11.95 1.52 -19.35
C PHE A 209 11.83 1.90 -20.83
N PRO A 210 12.96 2.22 -21.51
CA PRO A 210 12.93 2.42 -22.95
C PRO A 210 12.45 1.14 -23.65
N ASN A 211 11.74 1.30 -24.75
CA ASN A 211 11.38 0.15 -25.56
C ASN A 211 12.64 -0.62 -25.96
N ALA A 212 12.60 -1.94 -25.82
CA ALA A 212 13.71 -2.78 -26.22
C ALA A 212 14.01 -2.55 -27.71
N GLN A 213 15.29 -2.39 -28.05
CA GLN A 213 15.69 -2.35 -29.46
C GLN A 213 15.33 -3.68 -30.13
N ALA A 214 14.88 -3.63 -31.36
CA ALA A 214 14.49 -4.80 -32.12
C ALA A 214 15.63 -5.84 -32.27
N ASN A 215 16.88 -5.44 -32.06
CA ASN A 215 18.06 -6.28 -32.21
C ASN A 215 18.97 -6.16 -31.00
N ILE A 216 19.25 -7.28 -30.35
CA ILE A 216 20.24 -7.40 -29.28
C ILE A 216 21.42 -8.21 -29.84
N THR A 217 22.60 -7.61 -29.85
CA THR A 217 23.84 -8.32 -30.17
C THR A 217 24.51 -8.80 -28.89
N PHE A 218 24.60 -10.09 -28.73
CA PHE A 218 25.30 -10.73 -27.62
C PHE A 218 26.63 -11.27 -28.09
N ASN A 219 27.76 -10.66 -27.63
CA ASN A 219 29.12 -11.10 -27.92
C ASN A 219 29.66 -11.89 -26.75
N LEU A 220 29.89 -13.18 -26.94
CA LEU A 220 30.50 -14.05 -25.95
C LEU A 220 31.92 -14.42 -26.41
N THR A 221 32.90 -13.99 -25.62
CA THR A 221 34.30 -14.45 -25.80
C THR A 221 34.61 -15.44 -24.73
N THR A 222 34.96 -16.67 -25.12
CA THR A 222 35.35 -17.73 -24.20
C THR A 222 36.89 -17.94 -24.24
N ASP A 223 37.44 -18.52 -23.20
CA ASP A 223 38.83 -19.03 -23.16
C ASP A 223 38.95 -20.37 -23.90
N TRP A 224 40.10 -21.07 -23.68
CA TRP A 224 40.39 -22.39 -24.26
C TRP A 224 39.46 -23.50 -23.78
N TYR A 225 38.70 -23.28 -22.69
CA TYR A 225 37.77 -24.24 -22.09
C TYR A 225 36.31 -23.88 -22.39
N CYS A 226 36.04 -23.55 -23.63
CA CYS A 226 34.73 -23.08 -24.05
C CYS A 226 33.55 -24.04 -23.74
N SER A 227 33.81 -25.33 -23.60
CA SER A 227 32.81 -26.35 -23.24
C SER A 227 32.23 -26.18 -21.82
N GLU A 228 32.93 -25.44 -20.94
CA GLU A 228 32.49 -25.18 -19.57
C GLU A 228 31.58 -23.94 -19.47
N THR A 229 31.51 -23.15 -20.54
CA THR A 229 30.73 -21.90 -20.54
C THR A 229 29.31 -22.16 -21.01
N THR A 230 28.36 -21.87 -20.13
CA THR A 230 26.94 -21.85 -20.46
C THR A 230 26.39 -20.43 -20.29
N TRP A 231 25.43 -20.07 -21.12
CA TRP A 231 24.79 -18.76 -21.06
C TRP A 231 23.28 -18.87 -21.20
N ARG A 232 22.60 -17.91 -20.61
CA ARG A 232 21.17 -17.81 -20.67
C ARG A 232 20.73 -16.34 -20.72
N LEU A 233 19.93 -16.00 -21.69
CA LEU A 233 19.23 -14.73 -21.76
C LEU A 233 17.79 -14.96 -21.33
N LYS A 234 17.34 -14.18 -20.33
CA LYS A 234 15.97 -14.21 -19.84
C LYS A 234 15.34 -12.83 -20.04
N ASN A 235 14.03 -12.79 -20.28
CA ASN A 235 13.29 -11.55 -20.09
C ASN A 235 13.06 -11.29 -18.60
N MET A 236 12.70 -10.06 -18.24
CA MET A 236 12.50 -9.68 -16.82
C MET A 236 11.34 -10.43 -16.16
N ALA A 237 10.35 -10.89 -16.94
CA ALA A 237 9.19 -11.65 -16.45
C ALA A 237 9.37 -13.18 -16.52
N GLU A 238 10.54 -13.65 -16.93
CA GLU A 238 10.86 -15.08 -17.10
C GLU A 238 9.96 -15.86 -18.10
N PHE A 239 9.17 -15.16 -18.91
CA PHE A 239 8.26 -15.79 -19.88
C PHE A 239 8.97 -16.57 -20.98
N TRP A 240 10.19 -16.21 -21.29
CA TRP A 240 11.04 -16.96 -22.22
C TRP A 240 12.51 -16.87 -21.77
N SER A 241 13.24 -17.88 -22.11
CA SER A 241 14.69 -17.90 -21.94
C SER A 241 15.31 -18.64 -23.11
N ILE A 242 16.45 -18.15 -23.56
CA ILE A 242 17.29 -18.80 -24.53
C ILE A 242 18.67 -18.95 -23.92
N GLY A 243 19.30 -20.06 -24.20
CA GLY A 243 20.64 -20.36 -23.70
C GLY A 243 21.29 -21.46 -24.52
N GLY A 244 22.57 -21.57 -24.38
CA GLY A 244 23.35 -22.58 -25.06
C GLY A 244 24.68 -22.85 -24.34
N SER A 245 25.41 -23.81 -24.82
CA SER A 245 26.79 -24.03 -24.47
C SER A 245 27.71 -23.50 -25.58
N SER A 246 28.91 -23.13 -25.25
CA SER A 246 29.91 -22.63 -26.20
C SER A 246 30.39 -23.66 -27.20
N GLU A 247 29.99 -24.95 -27.05
CA GLU A 247 30.30 -25.97 -28.05
C GLU A 247 29.63 -25.67 -29.42
N SER A 248 28.52 -24.91 -29.46
CA SER A 248 27.93 -24.46 -30.69
C SER A 248 28.64 -23.27 -31.34
N ALA A 249 29.61 -22.66 -30.64
CA ALA A 249 30.36 -21.49 -31.06
C ALA A 249 31.83 -21.84 -31.48
N ARG A 250 32.02 -22.97 -32.13
CA ARG A 250 33.37 -23.40 -32.59
C ARG A 250 33.96 -22.53 -33.69
N ASP A 251 33.27 -21.50 -34.10
CA ASP A 251 33.80 -20.53 -35.07
C ASP A 251 33.82 -19.16 -34.43
N ALA A 252 34.98 -18.63 -34.13
CA ALA A 252 35.22 -17.33 -33.49
C ALA A 252 34.67 -16.11 -34.24
N SER A 253 33.84 -16.35 -35.22
CA SER A 253 33.17 -15.33 -36.06
C SER A 253 31.66 -15.42 -36.07
N THR A 254 31.03 -16.29 -35.24
CA THR A 254 29.58 -16.43 -35.25
C THR A 254 28.94 -15.36 -34.35
N VAL A 255 28.53 -14.26 -34.96
CA VAL A 255 27.58 -13.31 -34.37
C VAL A 255 26.21 -13.95 -34.40
N ALA A 256 25.71 -14.37 -33.22
CA ALA A 256 24.34 -14.81 -33.10
C ALA A 256 23.42 -13.60 -33.17
N TRP A 257 22.76 -13.42 -34.29
CA TRP A 257 21.69 -12.44 -34.43
C TRP A 257 20.44 -13.02 -33.80
N MET A 258 19.92 -12.34 -32.80
CA MET A 258 18.66 -12.66 -32.19
C MET A 258 17.67 -11.52 -32.47
N GLU A 259 16.70 -11.77 -33.36
CA GLU A 259 15.57 -10.90 -33.49
C GLU A 259 14.60 -11.13 -32.32
N CYS A 260 14.61 -10.23 -31.37
CA CYS A 260 13.54 -10.14 -30.38
C CYS A 260 12.49 -9.17 -30.92
N THR A 261 11.48 -9.68 -31.62
CA THR A 261 10.28 -8.89 -31.88
C THR A 261 9.53 -8.75 -30.56
N CYS A 262 9.64 -7.59 -29.92
CA CYS A 262 8.69 -7.16 -28.91
C CYS A 262 7.34 -6.97 -29.62
N THR A 263 6.49 -7.98 -29.64
CA THR A 263 5.06 -7.78 -29.88
C THR A 263 4.54 -6.99 -28.68
N THR A 264 4.16 -5.77 -28.97
CA THR A 264 3.58 -4.79 -28.08
C THR A 264 2.49 -5.40 -27.20
N GLN A 265 2.77 -5.88 -26.03
CA GLN A 265 1.86 -6.05 -24.89
C GLN A 265 2.32 -7.03 -23.81
N ARG A 266 3.39 -7.82 -24.02
CA ARG A 266 3.77 -8.84 -23.01
C ARG A 266 5.23 -8.82 -22.56
N ALA A 267 6.06 -7.93 -23.08
CA ALA A 267 7.48 -7.85 -22.71
C ALA A 267 7.76 -6.91 -21.53
N CYS A 268 6.81 -6.06 -21.17
CA CYS A 268 6.92 -5.11 -20.07
C CYS A 268 5.93 -5.37 -18.95
N GLY A 269 5.74 -6.57 -18.58
CA GLY A 269 5.14 -6.84 -17.28
C GLY A 269 3.69 -7.29 -17.30
N THR A 270 3.53 -8.43 -16.82
CA THR A 270 2.56 -8.81 -15.79
C THR A 270 3.35 -9.50 -14.68
#